data_7cf7bfdaa0ee41bf61897ccebd3e103a
#
_entry.id   7cf7bfdaa0ee41bf61897ccebd3e103a
#
_cell.length_a   1.000
_cell.length_b   1.000
_cell.length_c   1.000
_cell.angle_alpha   90.00
_cell.angle_beta   90.00
_cell.angle_gamma   90.00
#
_symmetry.space_group_name_H-M   'P 1'
#
loop_
_entity.id
_entity.type
_entity.pdbx_description
1 polymer ?
#
loop_
_entity_poly.entity_id
_entity_poly.type
_entity_poly.pdbx_seq_one_letter_code
_entity_poly.pdbx_strand_id
1 'polypeptide(L)'
;MSAHFAGLAFSLREKLISAVFLVGAGLLRQTQRNFSHHHGDSRMSKRIGWIGLVRMGEAMAKRLIKAGHDVRVWNRTASKAAPLAEAGATIVPTKQDLSACDAVFTMVSTTDDLKEVLFAEGGLLTGKNKPRIVVDSSSISQEGSAEIRERLEAMGVGYLCAPVSGNAKVAKAGKLLLVASGPKVLYLEVEPMLQAMARRVMWVGEGELARVWKIAHNTMFGVVIQNLCEITVMAEKAGIPRHVFLESINDSVVGSMYTRYKTPMLTNLTFDQVTFTPKLLLKDMDLGLGAAKAYGVPMPAAAATRESIARMVGRGHEDIDFAVLLKEVAADSGLELKSENVKMSDGLES
;
A
#
# COMPACT_ATOMS: atom_id res chain seq x y z
N MET A 1 -3.99 69.32 23.24
CA MET A 1 -3.58 68.13 24.08
C MET A 1 -3.88 66.74 23.46
N SER A 2 -4.46 66.66 22.28
CA SER A 2 -4.87 65.34 21.72
C SER A 2 -3.87 64.68 20.71
N ALA A 3 -2.90 65.42 20.18
CA ALA A 3 -1.92 64.85 19.22
C ALA A 3 -0.71 64.14 19.86
N HIS A 4 -0.41 64.40 21.12
CA HIS A 4 0.75 63.80 21.80
C HIS A 4 0.48 62.39 22.33
N PHE A 5 -0.77 62.02 22.62
CA PHE A 5 -1.14 60.67 23.07
C PHE A 5 -1.23 59.65 21.94
N ALA A 6 -1.53 60.07 20.70
CA ALA A 6 -1.60 59.15 19.54
C ALA A 6 -0.22 58.62 19.09
N GLY A 7 0.81 59.46 19.21
CA GLY A 7 2.19 59.08 18.86
C GLY A 7 2.82 58.11 19.84
N LEU A 8 2.54 58.22 21.12
CA LEU A 8 3.05 57.25 22.14
C LEU A 8 2.43 55.87 22.02
N ALA A 9 1.13 55.81 21.69
CA ALA A 9 0.41 54.53 21.56
C ALA A 9 0.88 53.76 20.32
N PHE A 10 1.23 54.46 19.22
CA PHE A 10 1.74 53.86 17.98
C PHE A 10 3.15 53.27 18.21
N SER A 11 4.04 54.01 18.90
CA SER A 11 5.41 53.55 19.22
C SER A 11 5.45 52.35 20.16
N LEU A 12 4.54 52.27 21.12
CA LEU A 12 4.43 51.13 22.04
C LEU A 12 3.93 49.86 21.32
N ARG A 13 2.99 50.02 20.38
CA ARG A 13 2.44 48.90 19.59
C ARG A 13 3.49 48.28 18.67
N GLU A 14 4.30 49.10 18.00
CA GLU A 14 5.42 48.60 17.16
C GLU A 14 6.51 47.90 17.98
N LYS A 15 6.85 48.43 19.14
CA LYS A 15 7.83 47.79 20.03
C LYS A 15 7.33 46.47 20.60
N LEU A 16 6.03 46.34 20.93
CA LEU A 16 5.42 45.08 21.36
C LEU A 16 5.41 44.03 20.22
N ILE A 17 5.06 44.44 18.99
CA ILE A 17 5.05 43.53 17.83
C ILE A 17 6.47 43.05 17.52
N SER A 18 7.47 43.93 17.56
CA SER A 18 8.88 43.54 17.36
C SER A 18 9.40 42.60 18.47
N ALA A 19 9.00 42.83 19.71
CA ALA A 19 9.40 41.95 20.83
C ALA A 19 8.75 40.56 20.74
N VAL A 20 7.48 40.46 20.34
CA VAL A 20 6.79 39.18 20.11
C VAL A 20 7.39 38.40 18.95
N PHE A 21 7.80 39.09 17.85
CA PHE A 21 8.48 38.47 16.72
C PHE A 21 9.88 37.98 17.09
N LEU A 22 10.64 38.71 17.92
CA LEU A 22 11.98 38.30 18.37
C LEU A 22 11.93 37.11 19.33
N VAL A 23 10.96 37.06 20.24
CA VAL A 23 10.75 35.93 21.15
C VAL A 23 10.23 34.69 20.39
N GLY A 24 9.31 34.89 19.44
CA GLY A 24 8.82 33.80 18.56
C GLY A 24 9.93 33.22 17.67
N ALA A 25 10.78 34.06 17.09
CA ALA A 25 11.92 33.61 16.28
C ALA A 25 13.01 32.92 17.11
N GLY A 26 13.21 33.34 18.36
CA GLY A 26 14.12 32.69 19.31
C GLY A 26 13.62 31.29 19.72
N LEU A 27 12.34 31.15 20.04
CA LEU A 27 11.72 29.86 20.36
C LEU A 27 11.71 28.89 19.16
N LEU A 28 11.42 29.38 17.93
CA LEU A 28 11.49 28.58 16.72
C LEU A 28 12.91 28.11 16.39
N ARG A 29 13.93 28.94 16.61
CA ARG A 29 15.34 28.54 16.44
C ARG A 29 15.82 27.58 17.54
N GLN A 30 15.30 27.68 18.74
CA GLN A 30 15.64 26.77 19.82
C GLN A 30 14.94 25.41 19.68
N THR A 31 13.68 25.38 19.17
CA THR A 31 13.03 24.14 18.77
C THR A 31 13.70 23.50 17.55
N GLN A 32 14.12 24.27 16.54
CA GLN A 32 14.86 23.72 15.40
C GLN A 32 16.25 23.20 15.81
N ARG A 33 16.98 23.85 16.74
CA ARG A 33 18.26 23.34 17.26
C ARG A 33 18.08 22.09 18.12
N ASN A 34 17.01 21.98 18.90
CA ASN A 34 16.72 20.76 19.66
C ASN A 34 16.25 19.60 18.78
N PHE A 35 15.63 19.87 17.60
CA PHE A 35 15.30 18.84 16.62
C PHE A 35 16.53 18.38 15.81
N SER A 36 17.56 19.23 15.59
CA SER A 36 18.77 18.87 14.86
C SER A 36 19.82 18.13 15.70
N HIS A 37 19.73 18.15 17.03
CA HIS A 37 20.65 17.41 17.91
C HIS A 37 20.12 16.06 18.41
N HIS A 38 18.91 15.63 18.00
CA HIS A 38 18.39 14.28 18.28
C HIS A 38 18.39 13.36 17.04
N HIS A 39 19.02 13.74 15.95
CA HIS A 39 19.40 12.83 14.87
C HIS A 39 20.82 12.32 15.07
N GLY A 40 21.17 11.97 16.29
CA GLY A 40 22.26 11.07 16.60
C GLY A 40 21.92 9.69 16.07
N ASP A 41 22.62 9.30 15.06
CA ASP A 41 22.67 8.02 14.38
C ASP A 41 22.72 6.84 15.37
N SER A 42 21.55 6.32 15.75
CA SER A 42 21.40 4.97 16.25
C SER A 42 20.17 4.37 15.57
N ARG A 43 20.29 4.05 14.29
CA ARG A 43 19.47 3.01 13.66
C ARG A 43 19.81 1.70 14.34
N MET A 44 19.32 1.50 15.57
CA MET A 44 19.46 0.19 16.20
C MET A 44 18.78 -0.82 15.29
N SER A 45 19.56 -1.80 14.83
CA SER A 45 19.01 -2.94 14.08
C SER A 45 17.90 -3.56 14.90
N LYS A 46 16.70 -3.65 14.30
CA LYS A 46 15.55 -4.33 14.92
C LYS A 46 15.45 -5.74 14.38
N ARG A 47 15.06 -6.66 15.23
CA ARG A 47 14.73 -8.03 14.83
C ARG A 47 13.29 -8.06 14.33
N ILE A 48 13.11 -8.31 13.05
CA ILE A 48 11.83 -8.24 12.36
C ILE A 48 11.44 -9.63 11.88
N GLY A 49 10.26 -10.12 12.29
CA GLY A 49 9.64 -11.30 11.73
C GLY A 49 8.85 -10.95 10.46
N TRP A 50 8.86 -11.86 9.49
CA TRP A 50 8.04 -11.69 8.27
C TRP A 50 7.33 -13.00 7.92
N ILE A 51 6.01 -12.94 7.74
CA ILE A 51 5.15 -14.06 7.31
C ILE A 51 4.48 -13.71 6.00
N GLY A 52 4.64 -14.58 4.98
CA GLY A 52 4.01 -14.42 3.66
C GLY A 52 4.92 -13.72 2.65
N LEU A 53 5.47 -14.52 1.73
CA LEU A 53 6.50 -14.09 0.76
C LEU A 53 5.98 -14.02 -0.68
N VAL A 54 4.66 -14.14 -0.88
CA VAL A 54 4.10 -14.12 -2.24
C VAL A 54 4.09 -12.69 -2.79
N ARG A 55 4.59 -12.52 -4.01
CA ARG A 55 4.58 -11.28 -4.81
C ARG A 55 5.18 -10.06 -4.11
N MET A 56 4.45 -9.47 -3.14
CA MET A 56 4.84 -8.22 -2.48
C MET A 56 5.77 -8.45 -1.29
N GLY A 57 5.48 -9.50 -0.49
CA GLY A 57 6.17 -9.74 0.78
C GLY A 57 7.67 -9.91 0.63
N GLU A 58 8.13 -10.62 -0.41
CA GLU A 58 9.56 -10.76 -0.71
C GLU A 58 10.23 -9.39 -0.97
N ALA A 59 9.61 -8.57 -1.83
CA ALA A 59 10.18 -7.28 -2.19
C ALA A 59 10.24 -6.32 -0.99
N MET A 60 9.21 -6.34 -0.13
CA MET A 60 9.16 -5.52 1.08
C MET A 60 10.17 -6.01 2.13
N ALA A 61 10.27 -7.31 2.37
CA ALA A 61 11.25 -7.87 3.29
C ALA A 61 12.70 -7.58 2.85
N LYS A 62 13.02 -7.65 1.54
CA LYS A 62 14.33 -7.25 0.99
C LYS A 62 14.67 -5.79 1.29
N ARG A 63 13.68 -4.89 1.33
CA ARG A 63 13.89 -3.48 1.70
C ARG A 63 14.31 -3.34 3.16
N LEU A 64 13.72 -4.12 4.07
CA LEU A 64 14.10 -4.13 5.49
C LEU A 64 15.52 -4.66 5.70
N ILE A 65 15.91 -5.73 4.98
CA ILE A 65 17.28 -6.26 4.99
C ILE A 65 18.26 -5.18 4.51
N LYS A 66 17.95 -4.53 3.39
CA LYS A 66 18.77 -3.43 2.84
C LYS A 66 18.90 -2.24 3.79
N ALA A 67 17.91 -2.02 4.65
CA ALA A 67 17.94 -0.99 5.69
C ALA A 67 18.74 -1.40 6.94
N GLY A 68 19.32 -2.61 6.98
CA GLY A 68 20.18 -3.08 8.06
C GLY A 68 19.46 -3.77 9.23
N HIS A 69 18.20 -4.19 9.03
CA HIS A 69 17.46 -4.94 10.05
C HIS A 69 17.80 -6.45 10.04
N ASP A 70 17.74 -7.11 11.21
CA ASP A 70 17.78 -8.60 11.35
C ASP A 70 16.40 -9.13 10.96
N VAL A 71 16.26 -9.57 9.71
CA VAL A 71 14.98 -10.05 9.17
C VAL A 71 14.92 -11.57 9.22
N ARG A 72 13.91 -12.11 9.93
CA ARG A 72 13.60 -13.53 10.06
C ARG A 72 12.33 -13.83 9.31
N VAL A 73 12.33 -14.87 8.50
CA VAL A 73 11.23 -15.13 7.56
C VAL A 73 10.67 -16.53 7.74
N TRP A 74 9.35 -16.62 7.67
CA TRP A 74 8.64 -17.88 7.51
C TRP A 74 7.65 -17.79 6.35
N ASN A 75 7.59 -18.86 5.56
CA ASN A 75 6.58 -18.98 4.49
C ASN A 75 6.10 -20.43 4.39
N ARG A 76 4.80 -20.65 4.15
CA ARG A 76 4.18 -21.97 3.99
C ARG A 76 4.93 -22.84 2.95
N THR A 77 5.35 -22.26 1.85
CA THR A 77 6.22 -22.90 0.87
C THR A 77 7.65 -22.44 1.11
N ALA A 78 8.44 -23.25 1.81
CA ALA A 78 9.79 -22.89 2.27
C ALA A 78 10.74 -22.47 1.12
N SER A 79 10.64 -23.07 -0.07
CA SER A 79 11.46 -22.71 -1.23
C SER A 79 11.30 -21.26 -1.67
N LYS A 80 10.18 -20.62 -1.40
CA LYS A 80 9.96 -19.19 -1.69
C LYS A 80 10.76 -18.24 -0.79
N ALA A 81 11.36 -18.74 0.29
CA ALA A 81 12.22 -17.96 1.18
C ALA A 81 13.68 -17.90 0.71
N ALA A 82 14.11 -18.80 -0.20
CA ALA A 82 15.51 -18.88 -0.66
C ALA A 82 16.08 -17.53 -1.16
N PRO A 83 15.38 -16.73 -1.99
CA PRO A 83 15.89 -15.42 -2.44
C PRO A 83 16.07 -14.38 -1.33
N LEU A 84 15.42 -14.59 -0.17
CA LEU A 84 15.58 -13.74 1.01
C LEU A 84 16.77 -14.19 1.86
N ALA A 85 17.03 -15.50 1.94
CA ALA A 85 18.23 -16.03 2.59
C ALA A 85 19.51 -15.54 1.88
N GLU A 86 19.53 -15.55 0.54
CA GLU A 86 20.61 -14.99 -0.27
C GLU A 86 20.80 -13.47 -0.03
N ALA A 87 19.70 -12.76 0.29
CA ALA A 87 19.74 -11.35 0.62
C ALA A 87 20.11 -11.07 2.09
N GLY A 88 20.31 -12.09 2.93
CA GLY A 88 20.73 -11.96 4.34
C GLY A 88 19.62 -12.19 5.38
N ALA A 89 18.43 -12.70 5.00
CA ALA A 89 17.41 -13.09 5.99
C ALA A 89 17.72 -14.45 6.61
N THR A 90 17.27 -14.62 7.85
CA THR A 90 17.25 -15.94 8.52
C THR A 90 15.92 -16.63 8.25
N ILE A 91 15.95 -17.82 7.60
CA ILE A 91 14.75 -18.64 7.48
C ILE A 91 14.54 -19.38 8.80
N VAL A 92 13.33 -19.26 9.36
CA VAL A 92 12.96 -19.99 10.58
C VAL A 92 12.09 -21.20 10.27
N PRO A 93 12.26 -22.32 11.06
CA PRO A 93 11.49 -23.54 10.84
C PRO A 93 10.00 -23.39 11.12
N THR A 94 9.64 -22.61 12.15
CA THR A 94 8.25 -22.46 12.59
C THR A 94 7.84 -20.99 12.72
N LYS A 95 6.53 -20.72 12.66
CA LYS A 95 5.99 -19.37 12.89
C LYS A 95 6.27 -18.88 14.31
N GLN A 96 6.28 -19.78 15.29
CA GLN A 96 6.55 -19.46 16.69
C GLN A 96 7.97 -18.91 16.92
N ASP A 97 8.95 -19.28 16.07
CA ASP A 97 10.32 -18.77 16.17
C ASP A 97 10.40 -17.25 15.89
N LEU A 98 9.35 -16.68 15.29
CA LEU A 98 9.21 -15.23 15.07
C LEU A 98 8.71 -14.49 16.30
N SER A 99 8.21 -15.18 17.32
CA SER A 99 7.64 -14.55 18.52
C SER A 99 8.65 -13.75 19.34
N ALA A 100 9.94 -13.98 19.16
CA ALA A 100 11.03 -13.23 19.80
C ALA A 100 11.46 -11.96 19.01
N CYS A 101 10.75 -11.63 17.91
CA CYS A 101 11.02 -10.44 17.14
C CYS A 101 10.39 -9.19 17.77
N ASP A 102 10.98 -8.02 17.54
CA ASP A 102 10.45 -6.74 18.00
C ASP A 102 9.09 -6.43 17.37
N ALA A 103 8.94 -6.76 16.08
CA ALA A 103 7.69 -6.70 15.34
C ALA A 103 7.60 -7.86 14.34
N VAL A 104 6.38 -8.36 14.10
CA VAL A 104 6.13 -9.37 13.07
C VAL A 104 5.21 -8.78 12.01
N PHE A 105 5.72 -8.70 10.79
CA PHE A 105 4.96 -8.27 9.61
C PHE A 105 4.27 -9.46 8.97
N THR A 106 3.05 -9.24 8.50
CA THR A 106 2.27 -10.26 7.79
C THR A 106 1.79 -9.71 6.44
N MET A 107 1.86 -10.55 5.40
CA MET A 107 1.31 -10.24 4.09
C MET A 107 0.78 -11.50 3.41
N VAL A 108 -0.49 -11.78 3.64
CA VAL A 108 -1.21 -12.97 3.16
C VAL A 108 -2.39 -12.58 2.27
N SER A 109 -3.10 -13.58 1.70
CA SER A 109 -4.10 -13.30 0.67
C SER A 109 -5.48 -12.98 1.21
N THR A 110 -5.90 -13.64 2.31
CA THR A 110 -7.25 -13.57 2.86
C THR A 110 -7.25 -13.37 4.37
N THR A 111 -8.41 -13.01 4.92
CA THR A 111 -8.64 -12.96 6.38
C THR A 111 -8.39 -14.31 7.04
N ASP A 112 -8.82 -15.40 6.41
CA ASP A 112 -8.67 -16.75 6.94
C ASP A 112 -7.20 -17.19 6.94
N ASP A 113 -6.43 -16.88 5.89
CA ASP A 113 -4.98 -17.08 5.88
C ASP A 113 -4.30 -16.34 7.06
N LEU A 114 -4.75 -15.10 7.35
CA LEU A 114 -4.18 -14.33 8.46
C LEU A 114 -4.55 -14.96 9.82
N LYS A 115 -5.79 -15.38 10.00
CA LYS A 115 -6.22 -16.09 11.21
C LYS A 115 -5.45 -17.41 11.37
N GLU A 116 -5.26 -18.16 10.28
CA GLU A 116 -4.48 -19.42 10.29
C GLU A 116 -3.04 -19.18 10.76
N VAL A 117 -2.33 -18.23 10.15
CA VAL A 117 -0.92 -18.01 10.49
C VAL A 117 -0.71 -17.45 11.89
N LEU A 118 -1.71 -16.75 12.44
CA LEU A 118 -1.64 -16.18 13.79
C LEU A 118 -2.11 -17.17 14.87
N PHE A 119 -3.25 -17.84 14.71
CA PHE A 119 -4.00 -18.45 15.79
C PHE A 119 -4.21 -19.96 15.67
N ALA A 120 -4.10 -20.56 14.46
CA ALA A 120 -4.25 -22.00 14.29
C ALA A 120 -3.11 -22.77 15.00
N GLU A 121 -3.25 -24.07 15.14
CA GLU A 121 -2.19 -24.93 15.67
C GLU A 121 -0.86 -24.67 14.94
N GLY A 122 0.21 -24.48 15.67
CA GLY A 122 1.50 -24.06 15.11
C GLY A 122 1.52 -22.60 14.61
N GLY A 123 0.50 -21.80 14.89
CA GLY A 123 0.46 -20.37 14.57
C GLY A 123 1.41 -19.53 15.42
N LEU A 124 1.69 -18.31 14.97
CA LEU A 124 2.63 -17.38 15.62
C LEU A 124 2.35 -17.21 17.13
N LEU A 125 1.08 -17.17 17.52
CA LEU A 125 0.63 -16.84 18.87
C LEU A 125 0.33 -18.05 19.75
N THR A 126 0.60 -19.27 19.28
CA THR A 126 0.37 -20.51 20.06
C THR A 126 1.56 -20.89 20.92
N GLY A 127 2.73 -20.26 20.73
CA GLY A 127 3.93 -20.47 21.53
C GLY A 127 3.86 -19.78 22.91
N LYS A 128 4.86 -20.07 23.75
CA LYS A 128 4.99 -19.46 25.09
C LYS A 128 5.23 -17.96 25.01
N ASN A 129 6.04 -17.52 24.05
CA ASN A 129 6.35 -16.11 23.81
C ASN A 129 5.40 -15.56 22.76
N LYS A 130 5.18 -14.26 22.78
CA LYS A 130 4.39 -13.52 21.79
C LYS A 130 5.17 -12.29 21.33
N PRO A 131 5.07 -11.91 20.05
CA PRO A 131 5.68 -10.67 19.58
C PRO A 131 5.00 -9.47 20.26
N ARG A 132 5.74 -8.37 20.37
CA ARG A 132 5.16 -7.14 20.91
C ARG A 132 4.10 -6.53 19.99
N ILE A 133 4.37 -6.56 18.68
CA ILE A 133 3.50 -5.94 17.67
C ILE A 133 3.38 -6.87 16.46
N VAL A 134 2.15 -7.01 15.96
CA VAL A 134 1.88 -7.56 14.63
C VAL A 134 1.48 -6.40 13.71
N VAL A 135 2.15 -6.28 12.57
CA VAL A 135 1.89 -5.27 11.53
C VAL A 135 1.38 -5.99 10.29
N ASP A 136 0.11 -5.83 9.98
CA ASP A 136 -0.48 -6.54 8.84
C ASP A 136 -0.68 -5.66 7.60
N SER A 137 -0.07 -6.10 6.50
CA SER A 137 -0.13 -5.43 5.20
C SER A 137 -1.07 -6.13 4.20
N SER A 138 -1.80 -7.16 4.62
CA SER A 138 -2.73 -7.92 3.78
C SER A 138 -3.93 -7.09 3.33
N SER A 139 -4.59 -7.50 2.25
CA SER A 139 -5.88 -6.94 1.81
C SER A 139 -7.01 -7.83 2.30
N ILE A 140 -7.54 -7.52 3.48
CA ILE A 140 -8.60 -8.24 4.19
C ILE A 140 -9.78 -7.34 4.50
N SER A 141 -10.90 -7.92 4.95
CA SER A 141 -12.08 -7.16 5.36
C SER A 141 -11.83 -6.33 6.63
N GLN A 142 -12.61 -5.28 6.79
CA GLN A 142 -12.58 -4.44 8.00
C GLN A 142 -13.00 -5.23 9.24
N GLU A 143 -14.07 -6.02 9.11
CA GLU A 143 -14.62 -6.85 10.19
C GLU A 143 -13.63 -7.92 10.62
N GLY A 144 -13.01 -8.63 9.66
CA GLY A 144 -11.99 -9.62 9.96
C GLY A 144 -10.73 -9.02 10.59
N SER A 145 -10.38 -7.78 10.21
CA SER A 145 -9.28 -7.04 10.85
C SER A 145 -9.61 -6.66 12.29
N ALA A 146 -10.84 -6.19 12.56
CA ALA A 146 -11.30 -5.84 13.91
C ALA A 146 -11.31 -7.06 14.83
N GLU A 147 -11.83 -8.21 14.37
CA GLU A 147 -11.80 -9.46 15.12
C GLU A 147 -10.35 -9.89 15.48
N ILE A 148 -9.44 -9.80 14.52
CA ILE A 148 -8.04 -10.14 14.74
C ILE A 148 -7.41 -9.18 15.77
N ARG A 149 -7.67 -7.87 15.66
CA ARG A 149 -7.19 -6.86 16.61
C ARG A 149 -7.66 -7.16 18.02
N GLU A 150 -8.96 -7.41 18.24
CA GLU A 150 -9.52 -7.74 19.54
C GLU A 150 -8.88 -8.99 20.16
N ARG A 151 -8.65 -10.02 19.36
CA ARG A 151 -7.97 -11.24 19.83
C ARG A 151 -6.51 -10.99 20.22
N LEU A 152 -5.79 -10.16 19.45
CA LEU A 152 -4.41 -9.78 19.74
C LEU A 152 -4.31 -8.92 21.01
N GLU A 153 -5.18 -7.94 21.15
CA GLU A 153 -5.28 -7.07 22.34
C GLU A 153 -5.56 -7.88 23.61
N ALA A 154 -6.47 -8.87 23.55
CA ALA A 154 -6.74 -9.79 24.66
C ALA A 154 -5.52 -10.64 25.06
N MET A 155 -4.56 -10.81 24.13
CA MET A 155 -3.29 -11.52 24.37
C MET A 155 -2.14 -10.57 24.76
N GLY A 156 -2.39 -9.25 24.87
CA GLY A 156 -1.38 -8.24 25.15
C GLY A 156 -0.46 -7.94 23.97
N VAL A 157 -0.87 -8.25 22.73
CA VAL A 157 -0.11 -8.03 21.50
C VAL A 157 -0.68 -6.82 20.76
N GLY A 158 0.19 -5.84 20.43
CA GLY A 158 -0.19 -4.69 19.64
C GLY A 158 -0.52 -5.06 18.19
N TYR A 159 -1.48 -4.37 17.58
CA TYR A 159 -1.85 -4.58 16.18
C TYR A 159 -1.88 -3.27 15.39
N LEU A 160 -1.30 -3.29 14.21
CA LEU A 160 -1.34 -2.21 13.25
C LEU A 160 -1.76 -2.72 11.87
N CYS A 161 -2.72 -2.06 11.27
CA CYS A 161 -3.04 -2.22 9.86
C CYS A 161 -2.07 -1.34 9.05
N ALA A 162 -1.37 -1.93 8.08
CA ALA A 162 -0.41 -1.20 7.26
C ALA A 162 -0.45 -1.64 5.78
N PRO A 163 -1.62 -1.60 5.12
CA PRO A 163 -1.76 -1.95 3.71
C PRO A 163 -0.95 -0.99 2.81
N VAL A 164 -0.66 -1.47 1.60
CA VAL A 164 0.18 -0.77 0.64
C VAL A 164 -0.55 -0.44 -0.67
N SER A 165 -0.13 0.63 -1.32
CA SER A 165 -0.44 0.92 -2.73
C SER A 165 0.81 0.76 -3.58
N GLY A 166 0.69 -0.05 -4.62
CA GLY A 166 1.73 -0.45 -5.55
C GLY A 166 1.76 -1.96 -5.74
N ASN A 167 2.59 -2.42 -6.67
CA ASN A 167 2.84 -3.82 -6.96
C ASN A 167 4.30 -4.21 -6.66
N ALA A 168 4.71 -5.44 -6.97
CA ALA A 168 6.07 -5.91 -6.71
C ALA A 168 7.16 -5.08 -7.41
N LYS A 169 6.91 -4.56 -8.62
CA LYS A 169 7.84 -3.63 -9.31
C LYS A 169 7.99 -2.32 -8.54
N VAL A 170 6.86 -1.73 -8.10
CA VAL A 170 6.83 -0.50 -7.29
C VAL A 170 7.51 -0.72 -5.93
N ALA A 171 7.33 -1.90 -5.31
CA ALA A 171 8.00 -2.26 -4.06
C ALA A 171 9.53 -2.37 -4.23
N LYS A 172 9.99 -3.08 -5.27
CA LYS A 172 11.43 -3.18 -5.60
C LYS A 172 12.06 -1.81 -5.81
N ALA A 173 11.36 -0.91 -6.49
CA ALA A 173 11.79 0.48 -6.72
C ALA A 173 11.73 1.37 -5.46
N GLY A 174 11.21 0.88 -4.33
CA GLY A 174 11.02 1.67 -3.11
C GLY A 174 9.97 2.79 -3.23
N LYS A 175 9.07 2.68 -4.19
CA LYS A 175 8.08 3.72 -4.54
C LYS A 175 6.68 3.43 -3.96
N LEU A 176 6.53 2.49 -3.02
CA LEU A 176 5.24 2.21 -2.37
C LEU A 176 4.70 3.44 -1.61
N LEU A 177 3.38 3.57 -1.57
CA LEU A 177 2.69 4.31 -0.52
C LEU A 177 2.20 3.29 0.51
N LEU A 178 2.46 3.55 1.78
CA LEU A 178 2.04 2.75 2.90
C LEU A 178 1.10 3.59 3.78
N VAL A 179 -0.07 3.06 4.08
CA VAL A 179 -1.05 3.74 4.93
C VAL A 179 -1.28 2.89 6.16
N ALA A 180 -1.12 3.48 7.34
CA ALA A 180 -1.20 2.77 8.60
C ALA A 180 -2.35 3.29 9.48
N SER A 181 -2.98 2.39 10.23
CA SER A 181 -3.94 2.74 11.30
C SER A 181 -3.79 1.79 12.48
N GLY A 182 -4.24 2.26 13.64
CA GLY A 182 -4.13 1.62 14.94
C GLY A 182 -3.46 2.54 15.95
N PRO A 183 -3.14 2.08 17.17
CA PRO A 183 -2.61 2.91 18.23
C PRO A 183 -1.40 3.74 17.81
N LYS A 184 -1.51 5.07 17.96
CA LYS A 184 -0.46 6.01 17.49
C LYS A 184 0.92 5.69 18.07
N VAL A 185 0.98 5.23 19.32
CA VAL A 185 2.24 4.85 19.98
C VAL A 185 2.90 3.67 19.27
N LEU A 186 2.14 2.68 18.84
CA LEU A 186 2.66 1.52 18.10
C LEU A 186 3.10 1.93 16.68
N TYR A 187 2.35 2.83 16.04
CA TYR A 187 2.74 3.38 14.75
C TYR A 187 4.12 4.06 14.82
N LEU A 188 4.34 4.94 15.79
CA LEU A 188 5.62 5.64 15.96
C LEU A 188 6.79 4.68 16.21
N GLU A 189 6.54 3.55 16.87
CA GLU A 189 7.57 2.53 17.12
C GLU A 189 8.01 1.81 15.84
N VAL A 190 7.07 1.52 14.92
CA VAL A 190 7.35 0.80 13.66
C VAL A 190 7.53 1.72 12.45
N GLU A 191 7.27 3.01 12.57
CA GLU A 191 7.36 3.98 11.47
C GLU A 191 8.71 3.92 10.74
N PRO A 192 9.90 3.81 11.41
CA PRO A 192 11.18 3.69 10.72
C PRO A 192 11.25 2.43 9.82
N MET A 193 10.64 1.32 10.25
CA MET A 193 10.57 0.08 9.46
C MET A 193 9.66 0.27 8.24
N LEU A 194 8.50 0.94 8.42
CA LEU A 194 7.58 1.26 7.34
C LEU A 194 8.22 2.19 6.30
N GLN A 195 8.97 3.21 6.75
CA GLN A 195 9.70 4.13 5.89
C GLN A 195 10.81 3.46 5.08
N ALA A 196 11.43 2.39 5.60
CA ALA A 196 12.42 1.61 4.85
C ALA A 196 11.80 0.90 3.62
N MET A 197 10.50 0.62 3.64
CA MET A 197 9.78 -0.11 2.59
C MET A 197 9.07 0.78 1.57
N ALA A 198 8.79 2.05 1.90
CA ALA A 198 7.92 2.92 1.13
C ALA A 198 8.51 4.32 0.92
N ARG A 199 8.15 4.98 -0.19
CA ARG A 199 8.50 6.39 -0.43
C ARG A 199 7.75 7.34 0.50
N ARG A 200 6.59 6.91 0.98
CA ARG A 200 5.74 7.69 1.90
C ARG A 200 4.95 6.75 2.80
N VAL A 201 4.89 7.10 4.05
CA VAL A 201 4.06 6.44 5.07
C VAL A 201 3.08 7.47 5.62
N MET A 202 1.82 7.07 5.80
CA MET A 202 0.77 7.93 6.35
C MET A 202 0.03 7.19 7.46
N TRP A 203 -0.09 7.79 8.62
CA TRP A 203 -1.01 7.34 9.65
C TRP A 203 -2.35 8.04 9.47
N VAL A 204 -3.45 7.27 9.41
CA VAL A 204 -4.79 7.80 9.10
C VAL A 204 -5.76 7.71 10.29
N GLY A 205 -5.27 7.30 11.47
CA GLY A 205 -6.07 7.23 12.68
C GLY A 205 -6.07 5.86 13.34
N GLU A 206 -6.96 5.67 14.28
CA GLU A 206 -7.09 4.44 15.07
C GLU A 206 -7.91 3.35 14.34
N GLY A 207 -7.90 2.13 14.89
CA GLY A 207 -8.70 1.01 14.41
C GLY A 207 -8.37 0.60 12.97
N GLU A 208 -9.40 0.31 12.19
CA GLU A 208 -9.31 -0.28 10.84
C GLU A 208 -9.34 0.77 9.69
N LEU A 209 -9.08 2.05 9.95
CA LEU A 209 -9.19 3.12 8.94
C LEU A 209 -8.28 2.88 7.72
N ALA A 210 -7.10 2.29 7.92
CA ALA A 210 -6.23 1.91 6.81
C ALA A 210 -6.83 0.77 5.95
N ARG A 211 -7.65 -0.11 6.53
CA ARG A 211 -8.41 -1.12 5.78
C ARG A 211 -9.46 -0.47 4.89
N VAL A 212 -10.24 0.45 5.46
CA VAL A 212 -11.23 1.23 4.70
C VAL A 212 -10.56 1.97 3.55
N TRP A 213 -9.43 2.65 3.83
CA TRP A 213 -8.63 3.30 2.80
C TRP A 213 -8.20 2.31 1.70
N LYS A 214 -7.69 1.13 2.07
CA LYS A 214 -7.21 0.12 1.10
C LYS A 214 -8.35 -0.43 0.25
N ILE A 215 -9.49 -0.71 0.87
CA ILE A 215 -10.70 -1.20 0.19
C ILE A 215 -11.18 -0.14 -0.81
N ALA A 216 -11.33 1.12 -0.39
CA ALA A 216 -11.75 2.22 -1.26
C ALA A 216 -10.76 2.44 -2.41
N HIS A 217 -9.43 2.41 -2.12
CA HIS A 217 -8.38 2.52 -3.13
C HIS A 217 -8.48 1.41 -4.19
N ASN A 218 -8.66 0.15 -3.79
CA ASN A 218 -8.71 -0.97 -4.73
C ASN A 218 -10.05 -1.01 -5.50
N THR A 219 -11.14 -0.53 -4.92
CA THR A 219 -12.40 -0.33 -5.64
C THR A 219 -12.23 0.71 -6.75
N MET A 220 -11.63 1.87 -6.44
CA MET A 220 -11.27 2.87 -7.45
C MET A 220 -10.35 2.30 -8.52
N PHE A 221 -9.36 1.51 -8.12
CA PHE A 221 -8.40 0.86 -9.02
C PHE A 221 -9.08 -0.02 -10.05
N GLY A 222 -10.10 -0.82 -9.64
CA GLY A 222 -10.91 -1.62 -10.54
C GLY A 222 -11.71 -0.78 -11.55
N VAL A 223 -12.34 0.31 -11.09
CA VAL A 223 -13.09 1.22 -11.97
C VAL A 223 -12.19 1.92 -12.97
N VAL A 224 -10.99 2.34 -12.55
CA VAL A 224 -10.03 3.02 -13.43
C VAL A 224 -9.55 2.10 -14.56
N ILE A 225 -9.25 0.81 -14.29
CA ILE A 225 -8.83 -0.10 -15.38
C ILE A 225 -9.98 -0.40 -16.33
N GLN A 226 -11.20 -0.58 -15.83
CA GLN A 226 -12.38 -0.78 -16.68
C GLN A 226 -12.53 0.39 -17.65
N ASN A 227 -12.56 1.61 -17.11
CA ASN A 227 -12.71 2.80 -17.93
C ASN A 227 -11.54 2.99 -18.91
N LEU A 228 -10.29 2.77 -18.46
CA LEU A 228 -9.11 2.85 -19.34
C LEU A 228 -9.21 1.86 -20.52
N CYS A 229 -9.67 0.64 -20.29
CA CYS A 229 -9.88 -0.36 -21.34
C CYS A 229 -10.98 0.09 -22.32
N GLU A 230 -12.11 0.57 -21.81
CA GLU A 230 -13.25 1.04 -22.63
C GLU A 230 -12.85 2.20 -23.56
N ILE A 231 -12.21 3.25 -23.02
CA ILE A 231 -11.81 4.40 -23.84
C ILE A 231 -10.67 4.05 -24.80
N THR A 232 -9.81 3.10 -24.45
CA THR A 232 -8.73 2.61 -25.34
C THR A 232 -9.32 1.89 -26.55
N VAL A 233 -10.29 0.99 -26.34
CA VAL A 233 -10.99 0.29 -27.43
C VAL A 233 -11.76 1.27 -28.31
N MET A 234 -12.43 2.25 -27.71
CA MET A 234 -13.14 3.31 -28.45
C MET A 234 -12.16 4.09 -29.35
N ALA A 235 -11.02 4.52 -28.81
CA ALA A 235 -10.01 5.26 -29.55
C ALA A 235 -9.42 4.45 -30.72
N GLU A 236 -9.12 3.15 -30.48
CA GLU A 236 -8.59 2.27 -31.52
C GLU A 236 -9.61 2.01 -32.64
N LYS A 237 -10.89 1.85 -32.30
CA LYS A 237 -11.98 1.77 -33.31
C LYS A 237 -12.13 3.06 -34.12
N ALA A 238 -11.82 4.20 -33.53
CA ALA A 238 -11.79 5.50 -34.23
C ALA A 238 -10.54 5.71 -35.09
N GLY A 239 -9.57 4.79 -35.04
CA GLY A 239 -8.35 4.82 -35.85
C GLY A 239 -7.13 5.44 -35.15
N ILE A 240 -7.19 5.71 -33.84
CA ILE A 240 -6.03 6.17 -33.07
C ILE A 240 -5.22 4.95 -32.64
N PRO A 241 -3.92 4.84 -33.00
CA PRO A 241 -3.07 3.75 -32.52
C PRO A 241 -3.06 3.70 -30.98
N ARG A 242 -3.13 2.48 -30.43
CA ARG A 242 -3.29 2.27 -28.98
C ARG A 242 -2.15 2.88 -28.17
N HIS A 243 -0.89 2.72 -28.62
CA HIS A 243 0.26 3.33 -27.95
C HIS A 243 0.17 4.87 -27.92
N VAL A 244 -0.23 5.51 -29.02
CA VAL A 244 -0.38 6.98 -29.11
C VAL A 244 -1.47 7.45 -28.14
N PHE A 245 -2.61 6.75 -28.11
CA PHE A 245 -3.69 7.09 -27.21
C PHE A 245 -3.26 6.96 -25.73
N LEU A 246 -2.63 5.84 -25.35
CA LEU A 246 -2.19 5.60 -23.98
C LEU A 246 -1.08 6.59 -23.54
N GLU A 247 -0.17 6.98 -24.43
CA GLU A 247 0.81 8.05 -24.16
C GLU A 247 0.10 9.39 -23.90
N SER A 248 -0.86 9.76 -24.74
CA SER A 248 -1.62 11.01 -24.54
C SER A 248 -2.37 11.05 -23.22
N ILE A 249 -2.96 9.92 -22.80
CA ILE A 249 -3.58 9.78 -21.46
C ILE A 249 -2.53 9.98 -20.36
N ASN A 250 -1.36 9.36 -20.49
CA ASN A 250 -0.28 9.46 -19.49
C ASN A 250 0.24 10.89 -19.30
N ASP A 251 0.21 11.71 -20.36
CA ASP A 251 0.68 13.10 -20.34
C ASP A 251 -0.44 14.10 -20.04
N SER A 252 -1.69 13.64 -20.01
CA SER A 252 -2.85 14.43 -19.63
C SER A 252 -3.00 14.54 -18.10
N VAL A 253 -3.95 15.39 -17.67
CA VAL A 253 -4.30 15.59 -16.25
C VAL A 253 -4.86 14.34 -15.55
N VAL A 254 -5.33 13.34 -16.31
CA VAL A 254 -5.81 12.06 -15.77
C VAL A 254 -4.72 10.99 -15.74
N GLY A 255 -3.54 11.29 -16.25
CA GLY A 255 -2.37 10.41 -16.19
C GLY A 255 -1.93 10.16 -14.76
N SER A 256 -1.44 8.96 -14.50
CA SER A 256 -1.01 8.52 -13.16
C SER A 256 0.15 7.52 -13.26
N MET A 257 0.81 7.23 -12.13
CA MET A 257 1.77 6.13 -12.06
C MET A 257 1.11 4.80 -12.50
N TYR A 258 -0.17 4.63 -12.19
CA TYR A 258 -0.92 3.42 -12.54
C TYR A 258 -1.10 3.28 -14.05
N THR A 259 -1.57 4.33 -14.73
CA THR A 259 -1.76 4.31 -16.18
C THR A 259 -0.43 4.09 -16.90
N ARG A 260 0.65 4.75 -16.45
CA ARG A 260 2.01 4.60 -17.02
C ARG A 260 2.51 3.17 -16.96
N TYR A 261 2.50 2.52 -15.79
CA TYR A 261 3.06 1.17 -15.70
C TYR A 261 2.18 0.09 -16.35
N LYS A 262 0.91 0.39 -16.67
CA LYS A 262 0.03 -0.49 -17.44
C LYS A 262 0.16 -0.31 -18.95
N THR A 263 0.61 0.84 -19.41
CA THR A 263 0.73 1.16 -20.84
C THR A 263 1.50 0.11 -21.65
N PRO A 264 2.71 -0.37 -21.28
CA PRO A 264 3.42 -1.37 -22.06
C PRO A 264 2.63 -2.67 -22.23
N MET A 265 1.94 -3.10 -21.17
CA MET A 265 1.15 -4.33 -21.16
C MET A 265 -0.10 -4.21 -22.05
N LEU A 266 -0.80 -3.10 -21.95
CA LEU A 266 -2.00 -2.82 -22.77
C LEU A 266 -1.61 -2.67 -24.24
N THR A 267 -0.50 -1.97 -24.55
CA THR A 267 -0.01 -1.77 -25.90
C THR A 267 0.37 -3.09 -26.58
N ASN A 268 1.09 -3.95 -25.86
CA ASN A 268 1.69 -5.16 -26.44
C ASN A 268 0.95 -6.46 -26.08
N LEU A 269 -0.16 -6.36 -25.36
CA LEU A 269 -1.00 -7.48 -24.93
C LEU A 269 -0.25 -8.56 -24.12
N THR A 270 0.72 -8.16 -23.29
CA THR A 270 1.60 -9.05 -22.51
C THR A 270 1.04 -9.28 -21.10
N PHE A 271 -0.01 -10.10 -20.97
CA PHE A 271 -0.75 -10.33 -19.70
C PHE A 271 -0.20 -11.47 -18.85
N ASP A 272 0.84 -12.16 -19.29
CA ASP A 272 1.60 -13.19 -18.58
C ASP A 272 2.48 -12.61 -17.46
N GLN A 273 2.86 -11.33 -17.55
CA GLN A 273 3.59 -10.60 -16.51
C GLN A 273 2.65 -10.13 -15.40
N VAL A 274 2.15 -11.05 -14.61
CA VAL A 274 1.08 -10.82 -13.64
C VAL A 274 1.52 -9.86 -12.53
N THR A 275 0.92 -8.68 -12.48
CA THR A 275 1.06 -7.73 -11.36
C THR A 275 -0.06 -7.91 -10.34
N PHE A 276 -1.27 -8.25 -10.80
CA PHE A 276 -2.45 -8.52 -9.97
C PHE A 276 -3.44 -9.37 -10.79
N THR A 277 -4.05 -10.41 -10.17
CA THR A 277 -4.95 -11.30 -10.91
C THR A 277 -6.39 -10.83 -10.90
N PRO A 278 -7.20 -11.20 -11.91
CA PRO A 278 -8.65 -10.95 -11.92
C PRO A 278 -9.36 -11.45 -10.66
N LYS A 279 -9.03 -12.64 -10.20
CA LYS A 279 -9.62 -13.24 -8.99
C LYS A 279 -9.36 -12.39 -7.72
N LEU A 280 -8.17 -11.87 -7.57
CA LEU A 280 -7.86 -10.96 -6.45
C LEU A 280 -8.56 -9.61 -6.59
N LEU A 281 -8.65 -9.08 -7.82
CA LEU A 281 -9.38 -7.85 -8.07
C LEU A 281 -10.87 -8.02 -7.80
N LEU A 282 -11.48 -9.14 -8.22
CA LEU A 282 -12.89 -9.45 -7.93
C LEU A 282 -13.15 -9.47 -6.42
N LYS A 283 -12.28 -10.18 -5.65
CA LYS A 283 -12.36 -10.18 -4.18
C LYS A 283 -12.31 -8.75 -3.62
N ASP A 284 -11.42 -7.91 -4.12
CA ASP A 284 -11.29 -6.54 -3.63
C ASP A 284 -12.49 -5.65 -4.00
N MET A 285 -13.09 -5.87 -5.17
CA MET A 285 -14.36 -5.22 -5.55
C MET A 285 -15.51 -5.65 -4.65
N ASP A 286 -15.59 -6.95 -4.30
CA ASP A 286 -16.60 -7.47 -3.36
C ASP A 286 -16.44 -6.85 -1.97
N LEU A 287 -15.21 -6.73 -1.47
CA LEU A 287 -14.91 -6.00 -0.22
C LEU A 287 -15.36 -4.53 -0.29
N GLY A 288 -15.10 -3.87 -1.43
CA GLY A 288 -15.49 -2.48 -1.67
C GLY A 288 -17.00 -2.27 -1.65
N LEU A 289 -17.74 -3.10 -2.36
CA LEU A 289 -19.19 -3.02 -2.40
C LEU A 289 -19.83 -3.41 -1.05
N GLY A 290 -19.25 -4.38 -0.33
CA GLY A 290 -19.65 -4.72 1.03
C GLY A 290 -19.47 -3.56 2.00
N ALA A 291 -18.32 -2.90 2.00
CA ALA A 291 -18.06 -1.72 2.82
C ALA A 291 -18.99 -0.55 2.44
N ALA A 292 -19.19 -0.29 1.14
CA ALA A 292 -20.11 0.74 0.68
C ALA A 292 -21.54 0.52 1.19
N LYS A 293 -22.02 -0.73 1.16
CA LYS A 293 -23.34 -1.11 1.70
C LYS A 293 -23.41 -0.84 3.20
N ALA A 294 -22.37 -1.20 3.97
CA ALA A 294 -22.32 -0.97 5.41
C ALA A 294 -22.34 0.52 5.78
N TYR A 295 -21.69 1.36 4.96
CA TYR A 295 -21.67 2.82 5.15
C TYR A 295 -22.83 3.57 4.44
N GLY A 296 -23.73 2.88 3.75
CA GLY A 296 -24.86 3.49 3.04
C GLY A 296 -24.42 4.33 1.82
N VAL A 297 -23.30 4.01 1.19
CA VAL A 297 -22.75 4.75 0.03
C VAL A 297 -23.09 4.02 -1.27
N PRO A 298 -23.91 4.60 -2.18
CA PRO A 298 -24.16 4.02 -3.49
C PRO A 298 -22.90 4.03 -4.38
N MET A 299 -22.54 2.89 -4.97
CA MET A 299 -21.39 2.74 -5.87
C MET A 299 -21.76 2.09 -7.22
N PRO A 300 -22.61 2.71 -8.07
CA PRO A 300 -23.08 2.10 -9.31
C PRO A 300 -21.96 1.79 -10.30
N ALA A 301 -20.96 2.65 -10.45
CA ALA A 301 -19.81 2.40 -11.32
C ALA A 301 -18.99 1.18 -10.86
N ALA A 302 -18.74 1.06 -9.56
CA ALA A 302 -18.04 -0.09 -9.00
C ALA A 302 -18.84 -1.40 -9.16
N ALA A 303 -20.16 -1.36 -9.00
CA ALA A 303 -21.03 -2.52 -9.20
C ALA A 303 -20.99 -3.02 -10.66
N ALA A 304 -21.11 -2.12 -11.64
CA ALA A 304 -20.99 -2.47 -13.06
C ALA A 304 -19.61 -3.05 -13.39
N THR A 305 -18.54 -2.42 -12.88
CA THR A 305 -17.16 -2.90 -13.04
C THR A 305 -16.98 -4.30 -12.43
N ARG A 306 -17.51 -4.54 -11.25
CA ARG A 306 -17.45 -5.86 -10.58
C ARG A 306 -18.01 -6.97 -11.48
N GLU A 307 -19.14 -6.71 -12.16
CA GLU A 307 -19.75 -7.69 -13.07
C GLU A 307 -18.86 -7.97 -14.29
N SER A 308 -18.19 -6.96 -14.85
CA SER A 308 -17.22 -7.15 -15.94
C SER A 308 -16.04 -8.03 -15.49
N ILE A 309 -15.51 -7.78 -14.29
CA ILE A 309 -14.42 -8.59 -13.73
C ILE A 309 -14.88 -10.02 -13.42
N ALA A 310 -16.09 -10.20 -12.88
CA ALA A 310 -16.65 -11.54 -12.62
C ALA A 310 -16.81 -12.35 -13.90
N ARG A 311 -17.27 -11.72 -14.99
CA ARG A 311 -17.38 -12.33 -16.32
C ARG A 311 -16.00 -12.77 -16.83
N MET A 312 -14.96 -11.93 -16.68
CA MET A 312 -13.58 -12.26 -17.05
C MET A 312 -13.06 -13.48 -16.28
N VAL A 313 -13.30 -13.57 -14.97
CA VAL A 313 -12.97 -14.74 -14.15
C VAL A 313 -13.73 -15.96 -14.62
N GLY A 314 -15.05 -15.84 -14.89
CA GLY A 314 -15.90 -16.92 -15.40
C GLY A 314 -15.49 -17.45 -16.78
N ARG A 315 -14.73 -16.65 -17.56
CA ARG A 315 -14.12 -17.06 -18.84
C ARG A 315 -12.75 -17.73 -18.68
N GLY A 316 -12.29 -17.96 -17.44
CA GLY A 316 -11.04 -18.67 -17.14
C GLY A 316 -9.80 -17.81 -17.08
N HIS A 317 -9.92 -16.48 -17.04
CA HIS A 317 -8.78 -15.56 -16.90
C HIS A 317 -8.39 -15.34 -15.43
N GLU A 318 -8.14 -16.42 -14.68
CA GLU A 318 -7.88 -16.32 -13.23
C GLU A 318 -6.43 -15.99 -12.88
N ASP A 319 -5.45 -16.48 -13.67
CA ASP A 319 -4.02 -16.53 -13.32
C ASP A 319 -3.15 -15.57 -14.13
N ILE A 320 -3.70 -14.84 -15.07
CA ILE A 320 -3.02 -13.80 -15.86
C ILE A 320 -3.25 -12.41 -15.26
N ASP A 321 -2.63 -11.38 -15.81
CA ASP A 321 -2.85 -10.01 -15.34
C ASP A 321 -4.27 -9.52 -15.68
N PHE A 322 -4.92 -8.86 -14.73
CA PHE A 322 -6.29 -8.36 -14.89
C PHE A 322 -6.44 -7.32 -16.03
N ALA A 323 -5.34 -6.76 -16.54
CA ALA A 323 -5.35 -5.89 -17.72
C ALA A 323 -5.81 -6.63 -19.00
N VAL A 324 -5.95 -7.97 -18.98
CA VAL A 324 -6.63 -8.76 -20.02
C VAL A 324 -8.06 -8.29 -20.26
N LEU A 325 -8.63 -7.54 -19.33
CA LEU A 325 -9.91 -6.84 -19.47
C LEU A 325 -10.01 -6.05 -20.78
N LEU A 326 -8.87 -5.52 -21.28
CA LEU A 326 -8.81 -4.86 -22.59
C LEU A 326 -9.28 -5.78 -23.73
N LYS A 327 -8.85 -7.06 -23.71
CA LYS A 327 -9.29 -8.05 -24.72
C LYS A 327 -10.79 -8.36 -24.61
N GLU A 328 -11.32 -8.41 -23.37
CA GLU A 328 -12.73 -8.65 -23.13
C GLU A 328 -13.59 -7.52 -23.71
N VAL A 329 -13.23 -6.27 -23.41
CA VAL A 329 -13.92 -5.07 -23.92
C VAL A 329 -13.82 -5.00 -25.45
N ALA A 330 -12.68 -5.34 -26.03
CA ALA A 330 -12.50 -5.36 -27.47
C ALA A 330 -13.36 -6.44 -28.15
N ALA A 331 -13.38 -7.64 -27.57
CA ALA A 331 -14.22 -8.74 -28.09
C ALA A 331 -15.72 -8.41 -28.01
N ASP A 332 -16.19 -7.86 -26.89
CA ASP A 332 -17.57 -7.41 -26.73
C ASP A 332 -17.91 -6.26 -27.73
N SER A 333 -16.92 -5.56 -28.25
CA SER A 333 -17.03 -4.49 -29.26
C SER A 333 -16.80 -4.95 -30.70
N GLY A 334 -16.58 -6.25 -30.94
CA GLY A 334 -16.28 -6.81 -32.26
C GLY A 334 -14.91 -6.35 -32.81
N LEU A 335 -13.93 -6.03 -31.94
CA LEU A 335 -12.59 -5.63 -32.31
C LEU A 335 -11.58 -6.72 -31.94
N GLU A 336 -10.80 -7.19 -32.91
CA GLU A 336 -9.67 -8.08 -32.70
C GLU A 336 -8.40 -7.27 -32.49
N LEU A 337 -7.83 -7.34 -31.27
CA LEU A 337 -6.60 -6.64 -30.94
C LEU A 337 -5.37 -7.42 -31.37
N LYS A 338 -4.36 -6.71 -31.91
CA LYS A 338 -3.02 -7.23 -32.19
C LYS A 338 -1.99 -6.48 -31.37
N SER A 339 -0.90 -7.16 -30.97
CA SER A 339 0.25 -6.49 -30.37
C SER A 339 0.79 -5.43 -31.33
N GLU A 340 1.04 -4.22 -30.82
CA GLU A 340 1.65 -3.16 -31.63
C GLU A 340 3.17 -3.27 -31.68
N ASN A 341 3.79 -4.12 -30.81
CA ASN A 341 5.23 -4.33 -30.70
C ASN A 341 6.04 -3.03 -30.55
N VAL A 342 5.48 -2.06 -29.82
CA VAL A 342 6.11 -0.76 -29.53
C VAL A 342 6.74 -0.81 -28.16
N LYS A 343 8.01 -0.37 -28.06
CA LYS A 343 8.67 -0.22 -26.75
C LYS A 343 8.12 0.99 -26.01
N MET A 344 7.49 0.74 -24.88
CA MET A 344 6.89 1.76 -24.01
C MET A 344 7.58 1.79 -22.65
N SER A 345 7.75 2.97 -22.05
CA SER A 345 8.21 3.10 -20.66
C SER A 345 7.08 2.78 -19.70
N ASP A 346 7.39 2.08 -18.60
CA ASP A 346 6.45 1.86 -17.50
C ASP A 346 6.51 2.97 -16.43
N GLY A 347 7.36 3.98 -16.61
CA GLY A 347 7.52 5.12 -15.70
C GLY A 347 8.12 4.75 -14.33
N LEU A 348 8.63 3.52 -14.17
CA LEU A 348 9.27 3.04 -12.94
C LEU A 348 10.79 3.05 -13.01
N GLU A 349 11.35 3.28 -14.19
CA GLU A 349 12.78 3.47 -14.39
C GLU A 349 13.25 4.71 -13.60
N SER A 350 14.36 4.56 -12.89
CA SER A 350 15.00 5.63 -12.09
C SER A 350 16.17 6.23 -12.85
#